data_deb20f6630abb96817b186edd1a14bd9
#
_entry.id   deb20f6630abb96817b186edd1a14bd9
#
_cell.length_a   1.000
_cell.length_b   1.000
_cell.length_c   1.000
_cell.angle_alpha   90.00
_cell.angle_beta   90.00
_cell.angle_gamma   90.00
#
_symmetry.space_group_name_H-M   'P 1'
#
loop_
_entity.id
_entity.type
_entity.pdbx_description
1 polymer ?
#
loop_
_entity_poly.entity_id
_entity_poly.type
_entity_poly.pdbx_seq_one_letter_code
_entity_poly.pdbx_strand_id
1 'polypeptide(L)'
;MRKIVFLFLFLILSFLSFSQKEIKISSIEINGNKVTKDAVILRELTFETETSLSRESLEKKMKESEENLSNLTLFNFAEIQSEIKDDKANIVVNVVERWYIWPYPIFELSERNFNVWWDEFKANNYSDFSRVNYGVFLVLENFRGRNELLKIKYRRGFKEHYLFNYEIPY
;
A
#
# COMPACT_ATOMS: atom_id res chain seq x y z
N MET A 1 18.54 62.56 10.28
CA MET A 1 18.29 61.99 8.94
C MET A 1 18.51 60.46 8.90
N ARG A 2 19.64 59.91 9.39
CA ARG A 2 19.89 58.44 9.37
C ARG A 2 18.79 57.58 10.06
N LYS A 3 18.25 58.03 11.20
CA LYS A 3 17.17 57.30 11.93
C LYS A 3 15.84 57.29 11.18
N ILE A 4 15.53 58.33 10.42
CA ILE A 4 14.29 58.41 9.61
C ILE A 4 14.38 57.48 8.39
N VAL A 5 15.55 57.38 7.77
CA VAL A 5 15.80 56.45 6.66
C VAL A 5 15.69 54.99 7.09
N PHE A 6 16.20 54.64 8.28
CA PHE A 6 16.05 53.29 8.86
C PHE A 6 14.58 52.95 9.17
N LEU A 7 13.82 53.92 9.68
CA LEU A 7 12.39 53.71 9.96
C LEU A 7 11.59 53.52 8.67
N PHE A 8 11.94 54.25 7.62
CA PHE A 8 11.29 54.14 6.31
C PHE A 8 11.65 52.81 5.60
N LEU A 9 12.90 52.35 5.75
CA LEU A 9 13.34 51.06 5.23
C LEU A 9 12.65 49.91 5.97
N PHE A 10 12.46 49.99 7.28
CA PHE A 10 11.73 49.04 8.08
C PHE A 10 10.24 48.97 7.73
N LEU A 11 9.65 50.12 7.42
CA LEU A 11 8.26 50.21 6.97
C LEU A 11 8.07 49.61 5.58
N ILE A 12 9.00 49.77 4.66
CA ILE A 12 8.96 49.18 3.32
C ILE A 12 9.12 47.64 3.39
N LEU A 13 9.98 47.13 4.28
CA LEU A 13 10.14 45.70 4.48
C LEU A 13 8.88 45.00 5.03
N SER A 14 8.06 45.72 5.81
CA SER A 14 6.79 45.19 6.33
C SER A 14 5.68 45.08 5.27
N PHE A 15 5.78 45.81 4.16
CA PHE A 15 4.85 45.70 3.03
C PHE A 15 5.19 44.52 2.07
N LEU A 16 6.33 43.85 2.24
CA LEU A 16 6.71 42.66 1.47
C LEU A 16 6.15 41.36 2.07
N SER A 17 5.15 41.45 2.96
CA SER A 17 4.35 40.27 3.32
C SER A 17 3.61 39.81 2.08
N PHE A 18 4.23 38.87 1.35
CA PHE A 18 3.56 38.13 0.30
C PHE A 18 2.38 37.42 0.96
N SER A 19 1.18 37.88 0.72
CA SER A 19 -0.04 37.12 0.98
C SER A 19 0.01 35.90 0.05
N GLN A 20 0.49 34.79 0.58
CA GLN A 20 0.42 33.53 -0.15
C GLN A 20 -1.06 33.21 -0.30
N LYS A 21 -1.51 33.11 -1.55
CA LYS A 21 -2.86 32.78 -1.89
C LYS A 21 -3.14 31.36 -1.41
N GLU A 22 -4.08 31.18 -0.49
CA GLU A 22 -4.46 29.88 0.04
C GLU A 22 -5.37 29.17 -0.96
N ILE A 23 -5.12 27.89 -1.16
CA ILE A 23 -5.90 26.98 -2.00
C ILE A 23 -6.68 26.06 -1.07
N LYS A 24 -8.00 26.03 -1.21
CA LYS A 24 -8.88 25.18 -0.44
C LYS A 24 -9.09 23.86 -1.18
N ILE A 25 -8.86 22.73 -0.51
CA ILE A 25 -9.16 21.40 -1.06
C ILE A 25 -10.67 21.18 -1.02
N SER A 26 -11.30 21.11 -2.20
CA SER A 26 -12.75 20.96 -2.33
C SER A 26 -13.21 19.51 -2.36
N SER A 27 -12.44 18.64 -3.02
CA SER A 27 -12.77 17.23 -3.17
C SER A 27 -11.51 16.38 -3.33
N ILE A 28 -11.62 15.13 -2.90
CA ILE A 28 -10.63 14.09 -3.14
C ILE A 28 -11.38 12.95 -3.84
N GLU A 29 -10.99 12.64 -5.06
CA GLU A 29 -11.49 11.53 -5.85
C GLU A 29 -10.44 10.43 -5.92
N ILE A 30 -10.86 9.17 -5.74
CA ILE A 30 -9.98 8.00 -5.75
C ILE A 30 -10.37 7.10 -6.91
N ASN A 31 -9.41 6.73 -7.73
CA ASN A 31 -9.60 5.91 -8.91
C ASN A 31 -8.66 4.70 -8.90
N GLY A 32 -9.15 3.56 -9.38
CA GLY A 32 -8.36 2.34 -9.59
C GLY A 32 -8.35 1.35 -8.44
N ASN A 33 -8.89 1.68 -7.29
CA ASN A 33 -9.01 0.82 -6.11
C ASN A 33 -10.23 -0.12 -6.22
N LYS A 34 -10.06 -1.24 -6.87
CA LYS A 34 -11.13 -2.23 -7.07
C LYS A 34 -11.40 -3.08 -5.82
N VAL A 35 -10.37 -3.37 -5.06
CA VAL A 35 -10.40 -4.21 -3.83
C VAL A 35 -10.16 -3.36 -2.60
N THR A 36 -9.15 -2.49 -2.63
CA THR A 36 -8.77 -1.63 -1.51
C THR A 36 -9.85 -0.60 -1.22
N LYS A 37 -10.22 -0.47 0.05
CA LYS A 37 -11.22 0.53 0.47
C LYS A 37 -10.62 1.93 0.50
N ASP A 38 -11.41 2.93 0.15
CA ASP A 38 -11.03 4.35 0.16
C ASP A 38 -10.40 4.77 1.49
N ALA A 39 -10.95 4.29 2.61
CA ALA A 39 -10.44 4.60 3.94
C ALA A 39 -8.96 4.22 4.15
N VAL A 40 -8.46 3.19 3.44
CA VAL A 40 -7.03 2.81 3.50
C VAL A 40 -6.18 3.84 2.78
N ILE A 41 -6.65 4.33 1.63
CA ILE A 41 -5.95 5.33 0.83
C ILE A 41 -5.99 6.69 1.53
N LEU A 42 -7.18 7.12 1.99
CA LEU A 42 -7.37 8.41 2.66
C LEU A 42 -6.51 8.54 3.92
N ARG A 43 -6.27 7.45 4.64
CA ARG A 43 -5.41 7.44 5.83
C ARG A 43 -3.95 7.79 5.54
N GLU A 44 -3.47 7.48 4.35
CA GLU A 44 -2.08 7.74 3.95
C GLU A 44 -1.87 9.17 3.39
N LEU A 45 -2.97 9.90 3.16
CA LEU A 45 -2.89 11.28 2.71
C LEU A 45 -2.50 12.19 3.89
N THR A 46 -1.62 13.16 3.64
CA THR A 46 -1.16 14.16 4.61
C THR A 46 -2.03 15.41 4.63
N PHE A 47 -3.16 15.39 3.91
CA PHE A 47 -4.14 16.45 3.81
C PHE A 47 -5.57 15.89 3.78
N GLU A 48 -6.53 16.73 4.10
CA GLU A 48 -7.95 16.38 4.13
C GLU A 48 -8.77 17.38 3.31
N THR A 49 -10.00 17.02 2.99
CA THR A 49 -10.97 17.95 2.39
C THR A 49 -11.20 19.15 3.33
N GLU A 50 -11.58 20.29 2.75
CA GLU A 50 -11.81 21.56 3.46
C GLU A 50 -10.54 22.22 4.05
N THR A 51 -9.36 21.61 3.92
CA THR A 51 -8.07 22.20 4.35
C THR A 51 -7.64 23.29 3.37
N SER A 52 -7.19 24.43 3.90
CA SER A 52 -6.58 25.52 3.12
C SER A 52 -5.07 25.49 3.26
N LEU A 53 -4.35 25.50 2.15
CA LEU A 53 -2.91 25.38 2.08
C LEU A 53 -2.32 26.38 1.07
N SER A 54 -1.08 26.81 1.29
CA SER A 54 -0.34 27.48 0.22
C SER A 54 -0.03 26.49 -0.91
N ARG A 55 0.17 26.99 -2.12
CA ARG A 55 0.49 26.15 -3.29
C ARG A 55 1.68 25.23 -3.04
N GLU A 56 2.75 25.79 -2.50
CA GLU A 56 3.97 25.06 -2.18
C GLU A 56 3.71 23.95 -1.14
N SER A 57 2.93 24.27 -0.10
CA SER A 57 2.55 23.29 0.92
C SER A 57 1.67 22.18 0.36
N LEU A 58 0.76 22.49 -0.57
CA LEU A 58 -0.08 21.52 -1.24
C LEU A 58 0.78 20.54 -2.08
N GLU A 59 1.67 21.06 -2.92
CA GLU A 59 2.56 20.26 -3.77
C GLU A 59 3.46 19.34 -2.92
N LYS A 60 4.02 19.86 -1.82
CA LYS A 60 4.82 19.07 -0.89
C LYS A 60 4.01 17.94 -0.26
N LYS A 61 2.81 18.25 0.25
CA LYS A 61 1.94 17.27 0.89
C LYS A 61 1.42 16.20 -0.11
N MET A 62 1.14 16.58 -1.35
CA MET A 62 0.78 15.64 -2.41
C MET A 62 1.93 14.65 -2.65
N LYS A 63 3.17 15.15 -2.75
CA LYS A 63 4.34 14.30 -2.94
C LYS A 63 4.57 13.35 -1.75
N GLU A 64 4.49 13.86 -0.53
CA GLU A 64 4.58 13.04 0.69
C GLU A 64 3.50 11.94 0.72
N SER A 65 2.27 12.28 0.34
CA SER A 65 1.16 11.34 0.27
C SER A 65 1.36 10.27 -0.82
N GLU A 66 1.90 10.66 -1.96
CA GLU A 66 2.25 9.75 -3.06
C GLU A 66 3.36 8.78 -2.64
N GLU A 67 4.37 9.26 -1.91
CA GLU A 67 5.42 8.44 -1.32
C GLU A 67 4.84 7.47 -0.29
N ASN A 68 3.91 7.92 0.58
CA ASN A 68 3.24 7.05 1.55
C ASN A 68 2.46 5.93 0.86
N LEU A 69 1.65 6.26 -0.16
CA LEU A 69 0.90 5.28 -0.93
C LEU A 69 1.81 4.30 -1.67
N SER A 70 2.92 4.78 -2.23
CA SER A 70 3.90 3.95 -2.93
C SER A 70 4.66 3.01 -1.98
N ASN A 71 4.82 3.38 -0.72
CA ASN A 71 5.43 2.55 0.31
C ASN A 71 4.48 1.44 0.81
N LEU A 72 3.17 1.56 0.58
CA LEU A 72 2.24 0.46 0.81
C LEU A 72 2.49 -0.65 -0.21
N THR A 73 2.58 -1.89 0.29
CA THR A 73 2.70 -3.06 -0.59
C THR A 73 1.41 -3.39 -1.36
N LEU A 74 0.44 -2.49 -1.38
CA LEU A 74 -0.87 -2.68 -2.01
C LEU A 74 -0.90 -2.26 -3.47
N PHE A 75 -0.05 -1.34 -3.87
CA PHE A 75 -0.11 -0.72 -5.19
C PHE A 75 1.16 -0.98 -5.99
N ASN A 76 1.00 -1.18 -7.29
CA ASN A 76 2.11 -1.15 -8.26
C ASN A 76 2.46 0.27 -8.65
N PHE A 77 1.48 1.17 -8.56
CA PHE A 77 1.61 2.57 -8.92
C PHE A 77 0.60 3.41 -8.14
N ALA A 78 1.02 4.59 -7.70
CA ALA A 78 0.16 5.60 -7.12
C ALA A 78 0.59 6.98 -7.64
N GLU A 79 -0.36 7.81 -8.02
CA GLU A 79 -0.15 9.16 -8.53
C GLU A 79 -1.23 10.08 -7.99
N ILE A 80 -0.84 11.27 -7.57
CA ILE A 80 -1.77 12.29 -7.07
C ILE A 80 -1.69 13.51 -7.98
N GLN A 81 -2.83 13.88 -8.55
CA GLN A 81 -2.98 15.03 -9.42
C GLN A 81 -3.90 16.08 -8.79
N SER A 82 -3.70 17.36 -9.09
CA SER A 82 -4.57 18.44 -8.63
C SER A 82 -5.04 19.30 -9.79
N GLU A 83 -6.34 19.55 -9.85
CA GLU A 83 -6.95 20.58 -10.68
C GLU A 83 -7.29 21.79 -9.82
N ILE A 84 -6.61 22.92 -10.07
CA ILE A 84 -6.82 24.16 -9.30
C ILE A 84 -7.63 25.14 -10.15
N LYS A 85 -8.81 25.50 -9.65
CA LYS A 85 -9.72 26.48 -10.23
C LYS A 85 -10.24 27.42 -9.13
N ASP A 86 -10.16 28.73 -9.34
CA ASP A 86 -10.74 29.76 -8.44
C ASP A 86 -10.37 29.53 -6.95
N ASP A 87 -9.08 29.28 -6.67
CA ASP A 87 -8.54 28.98 -5.32
C ASP A 87 -9.09 27.70 -4.66
N LYS A 88 -9.68 26.81 -5.47
CA LYS A 88 -10.13 25.50 -5.06
C LYS A 88 -9.32 24.44 -5.77
N ALA A 89 -8.88 23.44 -5.04
CA ALA A 89 -8.22 22.25 -5.59
C ALA A 89 -9.16 21.04 -5.54
N ASN A 90 -9.32 20.38 -6.68
CA ASN A 90 -9.86 19.05 -6.74
C ASN A 90 -8.67 18.09 -6.88
N ILE A 91 -8.53 17.18 -5.94
CA ILE A 91 -7.44 16.20 -5.90
C ILE A 91 -7.94 14.90 -6.48
N VAL A 92 -7.16 14.30 -7.39
CA VAL A 92 -7.42 12.99 -7.97
C VAL A 92 -6.28 12.06 -7.60
N VAL A 93 -6.60 10.99 -6.88
CA VAL A 93 -5.67 9.94 -6.48
C VAL A 93 -5.89 8.74 -7.37
N ASN A 94 -4.95 8.46 -8.26
CA ASN A 94 -4.98 7.31 -9.16
C ASN A 94 -4.07 6.21 -8.62
N VAL A 95 -4.61 5.02 -8.41
CA VAL A 95 -3.85 3.86 -7.94
C VAL A 95 -4.00 2.69 -8.89
N VAL A 96 -2.96 1.87 -8.98
CA VAL A 96 -2.99 0.59 -9.68
C VAL A 96 -2.68 -0.50 -8.67
N GLU A 97 -3.69 -1.28 -8.34
CA GLU A 97 -3.57 -2.37 -7.38
C GLU A 97 -2.67 -3.49 -7.91
N ARG A 98 -1.98 -4.16 -6.98
CA ARG A 98 -1.23 -5.38 -7.31
C ARG A 98 -2.10 -6.62 -7.12
N TRP A 99 -1.52 -7.78 -7.44
CA TRP A 99 -2.13 -9.06 -7.16
C TRP A 99 -2.02 -9.38 -5.66
N TYR A 100 -3.10 -9.86 -5.05
CA TYR A 100 -3.17 -10.08 -3.60
C TYR A 100 -3.32 -11.55 -3.20
N ILE A 101 -3.46 -12.47 -4.15
CA ILE A 101 -3.77 -13.89 -3.86
C ILE A 101 -2.58 -14.74 -4.28
N TRP A 102 -1.90 -15.36 -3.32
CA TRP A 102 -0.70 -16.14 -3.55
C TRP A 102 -0.90 -17.60 -3.13
N PRO A 103 -1.32 -18.50 -4.04
CA PRO A 103 -1.38 -19.91 -3.77
C PRO A 103 0.00 -20.56 -4.00
N TYR A 104 0.53 -21.21 -2.98
CA TYR A 104 1.75 -21.99 -3.03
C TYR A 104 1.40 -23.46 -2.89
N PRO A 105 1.43 -24.27 -3.97
CA PRO A 105 1.25 -25.70 -3.86
C PRO A 105 2.42 -26.30 -3.07
N ILE A 106 2.12 -27.27 -2.22
CA ILE A 106 3.10 -27.99 -1.42
C ILE A 106 3.18 -29.40 -1.96
N PHE A 107 4.38 -29.78 -2.38
CA PHE A 107 4.73 -31.14 -2.72
C PHE A 107 6.16 -31.40 -2.24
N GLU A 108 6.31 -32.20 -1.20
CA GLU A 108 7.59 -32.45 -0.55
C GLU A 108 7.78 -33.92 -0.32
N LEU A 109 8.93 -34.45 -0.63
CA LEU A 109 9.32 -35.78 -0.27
C LEU A 109 9.99 -35.77 1.11
N SER A 110 9.53 -36.66 1.99
CA SER A 110 10.10 -36.78 3.35
C SER A 110 11.39 -37.60 3.38
N GLU A 111 11.78 -38.19 2.25
CA GLU A 111 13.00 -38.95 2.09
C GLU A 111 14.17 -38.07 1.64
N ARG A 112 15.34 -38.26 2.22
CA ARG A 112 16.55 -37.52 1.86
C ARG A 112 17.07 -37.82 0.46
N ASN A 113 16.84 -39.05 -0.02
CA ASN A 113 17.34 -39.56 -1.27
C ASN A 113 16.17 -39.87 -2.20
N PHE A 114 16.02 -39.08 -3.25
CA PHE A 114 14.99 -39.25 -4.25
C PHE A 114 15.04 -40.63 -4.90
N ASN A 115 16.25 -41.16 -5.18
CA ASN A 115 16.40 -42.48 -5.85
C ASN A 115 15.87 -43.61 -4.98
N VAL A 116 16.12 -43.58 -3.66
CA VAL A 116 15.60 -44.56 -2.72
C VAL A 116 14.07 -44.51 -2.69
N TRP A 117 13.50 -43.33 -2.56
CA TRP A 117 12.05 -43.14 -2.61
C TRP A 117 11.46 -43.64 -3.95
N TRP A 118 12.11 -43.33 -5.07
CA TRP A 118 11.64 -43.71 -6.40
C TRP A 118 11.67 -45.23 -6.62
N ASP A 119 12.69 -45.93 -6.13
CA ASP A 119 12.79 -47.38 -6.21
C ASP A 119 11.74 -48.07 -5.33
N GLU A 120 11.51 -47.57 -4.12
CA GLU A 120 10.42 -48.07 -3.25
C GLU A 120 9.04 -47.79 -3.87
N PHE A 121 8.82 -46.60 -4.45
CA PHE A 121 7.58 -46.24 -5.12
C PHE A 121 7.26 -47.15 -6.31
N LYS A 122 8.26 -47.47 -7.13
CA LYS A 122 8.12 -48.46 -8.22
C LYS A 122 7.83 -49.87 -7.68
N ALA A 123 8.55 -50.30 -6.65
CA ALA A 123 8.37 -51.62 -6.04
C ALA A 123 6.95 -51.81 -5.47
N ASN A 124 6.32 -50.70 -5.02
CA ASN A 124 4.94 -50.66 -4.51
C ASN A 124 3.90 -50.34 -5.60
N ASN A 125 4.18 -50.64 -6.86
CA ASN A 125 3.27 -50.40 -8.01
C ASN A 125 2.82 -48.94 -8.13
N TYR A 126 3.69 -47.96 -7.85
CA TYR A 126 3.43 -46.52 -7.92
C TYR A 126 2.28 -46.04 -7.01
N SER A 127 2.01 -46.75 -5.91
CA SER A 127 0.87 -46.48 -5.03
C SER A 127 1.24 -45.95 -3.64
N ASP A 128 2.53 -46.00 -3.26
CA ASP A 128 2.98 -45.59 -1.92
C ASP A 128 3.29 -44.11 -1.83
N PHE A 129 2.30 -43.37 -1.37
CA PHE A 129 2.43 -41.94 -1.05
C PHE A 129 2.69 -41.66 0.45
N SER A 130 3.01 -42.70 1.24
CA SER A 130 3.17 -42.56 2.69
C SER A 130 4.26 -41.56 3.11
N ARG A 131 5.27 -41.34 2.25
CA ARG A 131 6.38 -40.44 2.48
C ARG A 131 6.28 -39.11 1.71
N VAL A 132 5.13 -38.83 1.13
CA VAL A 132 4.87 -37.58 0.41
C VAL A 132 4.05 -36.65 1.27
N ASN A 133 4.48 -35.40 1.36
CA ASN A 133 3.65 -34.33 1.89
C ASN A 133 3.05 -33.55 0.71
N TYR A 134 1.77 -33.27 0.78
CA TYR A 134 1.05 -32.49 -0.22
C TYR A 134 0.07 -31.52 0.44
N GLY A 135 -0.22 -30.45 -0.27
CA GLY A 135 -1.13 -29.46 0.26
C GLY A 135 -1.05 -28.13 -0.46
N VAL A 136 -1.50 -27.10 0.25
CA VAL A 136 -1.47 -25.71 -0.24
C VAL A 136 -1.17 -24.75 0.90
N PHE A 137 -0.37 -23.75 0.61
CA PHE A 137 -0.22 -22.57 1.45
C PHE A 137 -0.76 -21.38 0.68
N LEU A 138 -1.86 -20.80 1.19
CA LEU A 138 -2.55 -19.66 0.61
C LEU A 138 -2.24 -18.42 1.43
N VAL A 139 -1.74 -17.39 0.75
CA VAL A 139 -1.54 -16.06 1.33
C VAL A 139 -2.48 -15.10 0.62
N LEU A 140 -3.36 -14.48 1.38
CA LEU A 140 -4.28 -13.44 0.93
C LEU A 140 -3.85 -12.11 1.54
N GLU A 141 -3.23 -11.28 0.73
CA GLU A 141 -2.91 -9.90 1.09
C GLU A 141 -4.12 -9.01 0.83
N ASN A 142 -4.19 -7.90 1.51
CA ASN A 142 -5.33 -6.98 1.41
C ASN A 142 -6.70 -7.66 1.57
N PHE A 143 -6.78 -8.62 2.48
CA PHE A 143 -8.02 -9.33 2.75
C PHE A 143 -9.11 -8.34 3.16
N ARG A 144 -10.29 -8.46 2.57
CA ARG A 144 -11.42 -7.53 2.71
C ARG A 144 -11.11 -6.08 2.29
N GLY A 145 -9.99 -5.80 1.61
CA GLY A 145 -9.62 -4.46 1.14
C GLY A 145 -9.14 -3.51 2.24
N ARG A 146 -8.68 -4.04 3.37
CA ARG A 146 -8.25 -3.28 4.55
C ARG A 146 -6.75 -3.38 4.85
N ASN A 147 -5.96 -3.83 3.88
CA ASN A 147 -4.54 -4.15 4.08
C ASN A 147 -4.32 -5.29 5.10
N GLU A 148 -5.33 -6.12 5.34
CA GLU A 148 -5.27 -7.26 6.24
C GLU A 148 -4.58 -8.43 5.56
N LEU A 149 -3.86 -9.26 6.34
CA LEU A 149 -3.14 -10.42 5.85
C LEU A 149 -3.75 -11.70 6.41
N LEU A 150 -4.18 -12.60 5.52
CA LEU A 150 -4.68 -13.91 5.88
C LEU A 150 -3.80 -15.00 5.28
N LYS A 151 -3.26 -15.87 6.13
CA LYS A 151 -2.44 -17.02 5.75
C LYS A 151 -3.14 -18.31 6.17
N ILE A 152 -3.33 -19.21 5.21
CA ILE A 152 -3.92 -20.52 5.44
C ILE A 152 -2.96 -21.56 4.89
N LYS A 153 -2.54 -22.53 5.72
CA LYS A 153 -1.74 -23.66 5.29
C LYS A 153 -2.47 -24.95 5.60
N TYR A 154 -2.62 -25.76 4.60
CA TYR A 154 -3.09 -27.13 4.71
C TYR A 154 -2.04 -28.04 4.09
N ARG A 155 -1.38 -28.85 4.91
CA ARG A 155 -0.42 -29.86 4.48
C ARG A 155 -0.77 -31.19 5.11
N ARG A 156 -0.83 -32.22 4.29
CA ARG A 156 -1.14 -33.59 4.69
C ARG A 156 -0.14 -34.56 4.06
N GLY A 157 -0.09 -35.76 4.57
CA GLY A 157 0.79 -36.85 4.15
C GLY A 157 1.66 -37.34 5.31
N PHE A 158 2.96 -37.50 5.10
CA PHE A 158 3.89 -37.95 6.14
C PHE A 158 3.93 -37.03 7.38
N LYS A 159 3.85 -35.73 7.18
CA LYS A 159 3.73 -34.75 8.26
C LYS A 159 2.55 -33.84 8.02
N GLU A 160 1.61 -33.82 8.93
CA GLU A 160 0.46 -32.94 8.87
C GLU A 160 0.81 -31.57 9.47
N HIS A 161 0.36 -30.49 8.79
CA HIS A 161 0.53 -29.15 9.29
C HIS A 161 -0.63 -28.26 8.83
N TYR A 162 -1.34 -27.73 9.79
CA TYR A 162 -2.46 -26.81 9.60
C TYR A 162 -2.10 -25.47 10.25
N LEU A 163 -2.25 -24.38 9.51
CA LEU A 163 -2.03 -23.03 10.01
C LEU A 163 -3.17 -22.13 9.55
N PHE A 164 -3.64 -21.34 10.47
CA PHE A 164 -4.51 -20.21 10.22
C PHE A 164 -3.91 -19.00 10.93
N ASN A 165 -3.54 -17.99 10.17
CA ASN A 165 -3.01 -16.73 10.72
C ASN A 165 -3.74 -15.57 10.07
N TYR A 166 -4.24 -14.65 10.90
CA TYR A 166 -4.91 -13.45 10.46
C TYR A 166 -4.30 -12.25 11.17
N GLU A 167 -3.77 -11.31 10.40
CA GLU A 167 -3.08 -10.12 10.87
C GLU A 167 -3.86 -8.88 10.42
N ILE A 168 -4.15 -8.00 11.36
CA ILE A 168 -4.81 -6.70 11.12
C ILE A 168 -3.74 -5.63 11.30
N PRO A 169 -3.42 -4.83 10.27
CA PRO A 169 -2.50 -3.70 10.42
C PRO A 169 -3.17 -2.62 11.29
N TYR A 170 -2.37 -1.94 12.07
CA TYR A 170 -2.80 -0.81 12.89
C TYR A 170 -3.05 0.44 12.06
#